data_100c338cdc64b095a10297309c19d513
#
_entry.id   100c338cdc64b095a10297309c19d513
#
_cell.length_a   1.000
_cell.length_b   1.000
_cell.length_c   1.000
_cell.angle_alpha   90.00
_cell.angle_beta   90.00
_cell.angle_gamma   90.00
#
_symmetry.space_group_name_H-M   'P 1'
#
loop_
_entity.id
_entity.type
_entity.pdbx_description
1 polymer ?
#
loop_
_entity_poly.entity_id
_entity_poly.type
_entity_poly.pdbx_seq_one_letter_code
_entity_poly.pdbx_strand_id
1 'polypeptide(L)'
;IGRFANRIADASFTIDRKTFHLEANDGNNTNHGGFSGFHNKVWQWEELPDGIRFSLYSPDGEGGFPGNIRVITDYRFNEDNELSVRHYAETACATYINMTNHAYFNLCGKGKKITEHRLHIPADRILDTTPAFIPTGKRMNVKNTPFDFTSLKPIGTDLYADHEQLLWNKGYNHCYILKDEISVEMLEAASLYEPVTGRNMTVMTDLPAVLLYTAGYYERPDTAGC
;
A
#
# COMPACT_ATOMS: atom_id res chain seq x y z
N ILE A 1 7.57 -0.02 -4.69
CA ILE A 1 6.77 -1.15 -5.20
C ILE A 1 6.19 -0.74 -6.55
N GLY A 2 6.24 -1.63 -7.54
CA GLY A 2 5.71 -1.50 -8.91
C GLY A 2 6.11 -2.74 -9.73
N ARG A 3 5.63 -2.87 -11.02
CA ARG A 3 4.75 -1.89 -11.68
C ARG A 3 3.40 -1.74 -10.98
N PHE A 4 2.86 -2.83 -10.39
CA PHE A 4 1.54 -2.84 -9.77
C PHE A 4 1.65 -3.30 -8.31
N ALA A 5 1.33 -2.42 -7.39
CA ALA A 5 1.29 -2.70 -5.96
C ALA A 5 0.06 -3.58 -5.63
N ASN A 6 0.26 -4.49 -4.67
CA ASN A 6 -0.71 -5.51 -4.30
C ASN A 6 -0.96 -6.54 -5.44
N ARG A 7 -2.10 -7.22 -5.46
CA ARG A 7 -2.32 -8.43 -6.24
C ARG A 7 -3.02 -8.20 -7.56
N ILE A 8 -2.62 -9.02 -8.54
CA ILE A 8 -3.36 -9.23 -9.79
C ILE A 8 -3.74 -10.71 -9.82
N ALA A 9 -5.04 -10.99 -9.87
CA ALA A 9 -5.58 -12.33 -9.88
C ALA A 9 -5.08 -13.14 -11.11
N ASP A 10 -4.86 -14.44 -10.90
CA ASP A 10 -4.44 -15.39 -11.94
C ASP A 10 -3.21 -14.94 -12.73
N ALA A 11 -2.38 -14.07 -12.14
CA ALA A 11 -1.20 -13.48 -12.77
C ALA A 11 -1.47 -13.05 -14.22
N SER A 12 -2.61 -12.42 -14.48
CA SER A 12 -2.98 -11.99 -15.83
C SER A 12 -3.94 -10.81 -15.84
N PHE A 13 -3.91 -10.06 -16.93
CA PHE A 13 -4.90 -9.02 -17.22
C PHE A 13 -5.07 -8.83 -18.71
N THR A 14 -6.16 -8.17 -19.12
CA THR A 14 -6.46 -7.89 -20.52
C THR A 14 -6.53 -6.40 -20.78
N ILE A 15 -5.82 -5.92 -21.81
CA ILE A 15 -5.92 -4.58 -22.37
C ILE A 15 -6.20 -4.74 -23.87
N ASP A 16 -7.18 -4.02 -24.41
CA ASP A 16 -7.53 -3.99 -25.83
C ASP A 16 -7.67 -5.41 -26.45
N ARG A 17 -8.33 -6.32 -25.73
CA ARG A 17 -8.57 -7.72 -26.11
C ARG A 17 -7.31 -8.60 -26.16
N LYS A 18 -6.16 -8.09 -25.74
CA LYS A 18 -4.93 -8.85 -25.60
C LYS A 18 -4.68 -9.18 -24.15
N THR A 19 -4.56 -10.48 -23.85
CA THR A 19 -4.22 -10.96 -22.50
C THR A 19 -2.71 -10.97 -22.30
N PHE A 20 -2.25 -10.45 -21.18
CA PHE A 20 -0.87 -10.47 -20.74
C PHE A 20 -0.77 -11.38 -19.52
N HIS A 21 0.22 -12.27 -19.53
CA HIS A 21 0.52 -13.17 -18.43
C HIS A 21 1.73 -12.66 -17.69
N LEU A 22 1.59 -12.59 -16.37
CA LEU A 22 2.59 -12.02 -15.46
C LEU A 22 3.32 -13.14 -14.70
N GLU A 23 4.37 -12.76 -14.00
CA GLU A 23 5.04 -13.65 -13.06
C GLU A 23 4.13 -13.96 -11.85
N ALA A 24 3.85 -15.25 -11.61
CA ALA A 24 3.08 -15.71 -10.46
C ALA A 24 4.04 -15.93 -9.28
N ASN A 25 4.08 -14.97 -8.36
CA ASN A 25 4.95 -14.99 -7.17
C ASN A 25 4.19 -15.14 -5.85
N ASP A 26 2.86 -15.27 -5.91
CA ASP A 26 1.98 -15.45 -4.75
C ASP A 26 0.86 -16.46 -5.09
N GLY A 27 1.20 -17.75 -5.02
CA GLY A 27 0.37 -18.82 -5.55
C GLY A 27 0.18 -18.67 -7.06
N ASN A 28 -1.08 -18.57 -7.50
CA ASN A 28 -1.41 -18.32 -8.91
C ASN A 28 -1.47 -16.82 -9.25
N ASN A 29 -1.24 -15.93 -8.28
CA ASN A 29 -1.39 -14.49 -8.45
C ASN A 29 -0.03 -13.81 -8.61
N THR A 30 -0.05 -12.62 -9.19
CA THR A 30 1.08 -11.68 -9.09
C THR A 30 0.90 -10.79 -7.87
N ASN A 31 1.93 -10.63 -7.06
CA ASN A 31 1.96 -9.67 -5.97
C ASN A 31 3.14 -8.71 -6.13
N HIS A 32 2.89 -7.41 -5.96
CA HIS A 32 3.90 -6.35 -5.97
C HIS A 32 4.79 -6.30 -7.22
N GLY A 33 4.22 -6.66 -8.39
CA GLY A 33 4.94 -6.62 -9.67
C GLY A 33 5.73 -7.89 -10.00
N GLY A 34 5.53 -8.98 -9.25
CA GLY A 34 6.20 -10.26 -9.50
C GLY A 34 7.63 -10.34 -8.96
N PHE A 35 8.37 -11.34 -9.41
CA PHE A 35 9.80 -11.52 -9.08
C PHE A 35 10.67 -10.39 -9.65
N SER A 36 10.25 -9.84 -10.80
CA SER A 36 10.88 -8.69 -11.46
C SER A 36 10.40 -7.34 -10.94
N GLY A 37 9.67 -7.32 -9.81
CA GLY A 37 9.12 -6.11 -9.21
C GLY A 37 10.16 -5.02 -8.95
N PHE A 38 9.74 -3.77 -8.95
CA PHE A 38 10.62 -2.59 -8.82
C PHE A 38 11.40 -2.53 -7.51
N HIS A 39 10.95 -3.22 -6.47
CA HIS A 39 11.65 -3.37 -5.19
C HIS A 39 12.90 -4.28 -5.27
N ASN A 40 13.02 -5.08 -6.32
CA ASN A 40 14.16 -5.96 -6.59
C ASN A 40 15.15 -5.34 -7.59
N LYS A 41 14.96 -4.07 -7.97
CA LYS A 41 15.80 -3.37 -8.95
C LYS A 41 16.75 -2.39 -8.29
N VAL A 42 17.89 -2.17 -8.95
CA VAL A 42 18.79 -1.07 -8.62
C VAL A 42 18.30 0.17 -9.34
N TRP A 43 17.97 1.20 -8.57
CA TRP A 43 17.53 2.48 -9.09
C TRP A 43 18.72 3.43 -9.25
N GLN A 44 18.68 4.26 -10.27
CA GLN A 44 19.52 5.46 -10.34
C GLN A 44 18.96 6.50 -9.38
N TRP A 45 19.81 7.37 -8.87
CA TRP A 45 19.39 8.43 -7.97
C TRP A 45 20.15 9.72 -8.22
N GLU A 46 19.53 10.84 -7.86
CA GLU A 46 20.13 12.18 -7.84
C GLU A 46 19.62 12.96 -6.64
N GLU A 47 20.47 13.84 -6.10
CA GLU A 47 20.08 14.76 -5.04
C GLU A 47 19.18 15.86 -5.56
N LEU A 48 18.18 16.23 -4.76
CA LEU A 48 17.36 17.41 -4.95
C LEU A 48 17.64 18.38 -3.81
N PRO A 49 17.35 19.68 -3.94
CA PRO A 49 17.58 20.65 -2.86
C PRO A 49 16.91 20.29 -1.54
N ASP A 50 15.80 19.56 -1.58
CA ASP A 50 14.95 19.19 -0.46
C ASP A 50 14.66 17.66 -0.39
N GLY A 51 15.47 16.85 -1.07
CA GLY A 51 15.21 15.42 -1.11
C GLY A 51 16.06 14.61 -2.06
N ILE A 52 15.49 13.50 -2.54
CA ILE A 52 16.16 12.55 -3.45
C ILE A 52 15.18 12.14 -4.54
N ARG A 53 15.66 12.11 -5.79
CA ARG A 53 14.97 11.51 -6.93
C ARG A 53 15.54 10.15 -7.23
N PHE A 54 14.68 9.17 -7.39
CA PHE A 54 15.00 7.86 -7.92
C PHE A 54 14.43 7.70 -9.33
N SER A 55 15.17 7.07 -10.23
CA SER A 55 14.67 6.74 -11.57
C SER A 55 14.99 5.30 -11.94
N LEU A 56 14.06 4.70 -12.69
CA LEU A 56 14.15 3.32 -13.16
C LEU A 56 13.61 3.24 -14.58
N TYR A 57 14.26 2.43 -15.41
CA TYR A 57 13.73 1.98 -16.69
C TYR A 57 13.39 0.50 -16.61
N SER A 58 12.17 0.16 -17.03
CA SER A 58 11.69 -1.22 -17.09
C SER A 58 11.28 -1.52 -18.55
N PRO A 59 11.94 -2.48 -19.22
CA PRO A 59 11.70 -2.78 -20.62
C PRO A 59 10.34 -3.47 -20.84
N ASP A 60 9.89 -3.45 -22.10
CA ASP A 60 8.72 -4.20 -22.54
C ASP A 60 8.84 -5.69 -22.19
N GLY A 61 7.77 -6.29 -21.66
CA GLY A 61 7.72 -7.70 -21.25
C GLY A 61 8.37 -8.01 -19.90
N GLU A 62 8.97 -7.04 -19.21
CA GLU A 62 9.51 -7.28 -17.86
C GLU A 62 8.38 -7.65 -16.89
N GLY A 63 8.53 -8.79 -16.19
CA GLY A 63 7.49 -9.35 -15.32
C GLY A 63 6.20 -9.73 -16.06
N GLY A 64 6.21 -9.75 -17.40
CA GLY A 64 5.05 -9.97 -18.25
C GLY A 64 4.25 -8.70 -18.59
N PHE A 65 4.61 -7.54 -18.02
CA PHE A 65 3.91 -6.29 -18.30
C PHE A 65 4.29 -5.71 -19.66
N PRO A 66 3.31 -5.22 -20.47
CA PRO A 66 3.58 -4.60 -21.76
C PRO A 66 4.19 -3.21 -21.60
N GLY A 67 4.98 -2.85 -22.59
CA GLY A 67 5.54 -1.51 -22.79
C GLY A 67 6.80 -1.22 -21.98
N ASN A 68 7.69 -0.52 -22.65
CA ASN A 68 8.79 0.16 -21.97
C ASN A 68 8.21 1.24 -21.05
N ILE A 69 8.71 1.34 -19.84
CA ILE A 69 8.28 2.36 -18.90
C ILE A 69 9.49 3.01 -18.22
N ARG A 70 9.48 4.32 -18.19
CA ARG A 70 10.39 5.12 -17.35
C ARG A 70 9.61 5.57 -16.11
N VAL A 71 10.18 5.32 -14.95
CA VAL A 71 9.59 5.68 -13.66
C VAL A 71 10.51 6.62 -12.92
N ILE A 72 9.94 7.65 -12.31
CA ILE A 72 10.61 8.58 -11.40
C ILE A 72 9.85 8.60 -10.09
N THR A 73 10.58 8.55 -8.98
CA THR A 73 10.02 8.71 -7.63
C THR A 73 10.82 9.76 -6.88
N ASP A 74 10.18 10.86 -6.53
CA ASP A 74 10.74 11.93 -5.71
C ASP A 74 10.32 11.72 -4.26
N TYR A 75 11.29 11.69 -3.36
CA TYR A 75 11.13 11.82 -1.92
C TYR A 75 11.62 13.20 -1.51
N ARG A 76 10.73 14.00 -0.92
CA ARG A 76 11.06 15.33 -0.44
C ARG A 76 10.66 15.49 1.02
N PHE A 77 11.50 16.12 1.80
CA PHE A 77 11.26 16.38 3.20
C PHE A 77 11.49 17.87 3.49
N ASN A 78 10.52 18.49 4.13
CA ASN A 78 10.55 19.92 4.44
C ASN A 78 10.72 20.20 5.95
N GLU A 79 10.83 21.47 6.30
CA GLU A 79 10.99 21.93 7.70
C GLU A 79 9.71 21.77 8.55
N ASP A 80 8.56 21.56 7.91
CA ASP A 80 7.29 21.29 8.57
C ASP A 80 7.11 19.81 8.95
N ASN A 81 8.16 18.99 8.79
CA ASN A 81 8.17 17.54 8.98
C ASN A 81 7.23 16.81 8.01
N GLU A 82 7.03 17.32 6.83
CA GLU A 82 6.27 16.65 5.78
C GLU A 82 7.22 15.87 4.86
N LEU A 83 6.95 14.57 4.72
CA LEU A 83 7.55 13.72 3.71
C LEU A 83 6.58 13.58 2.54
N SER A 84 6.92 14.14 1.38
CA SER A 84 6.17 13.90 0.15
C SER A 84 6.83 12.81 -0.69
N VAL A 85 6.02 11.91 -1.24
CA VAL A 85 6.44 10.87 -2.17
C VAL A 85 5.62 11.02 -3.45
N ARG A 86 6.28 11.33 -4.57
CA ARG A 86 5.62 11.50 -5.86
C ARG A 86 6.15 10.51 -6.87
N HIS A 87 5.24 9.81 -7.53
CA HIS A 87 5.56 8.87 -8.58
C HIS A 87 5.15 9.43 -9.94
N TYR A 88 6.06 9.34 -10.91
CA TYR A 88 5.81 9.67 -12.31
C TYR A 88 6.13 8.45 -13.14
N ALA A 89 5.31 8.19 -14.14
CA ALA A 89 5.53 7.10 -15.07
C ALA A 89 5.22 7.56 -16.49
N GLU A 90 6.11 7.22 -17.41
CA GLU A 90 5.97 7.48 -18.83
C GLU A 90 6.15 6.19 -19.61
N THR A 91 5.19 5.88 -20.47
CA THR A 91 5.17 4.66 -21.27
C THR A 91 4.70 4.91 -22.69
N ALA A 92 5.24 4.14 -23.64
CA ALA A 92 4.87 4.23 -25.04
C ALA A 92 3.62 3.42 -25.43
N CYS A 93 3.11 2.57 -24.55
CA CYS A 93 1.89 1.80 -24.82
C CYS A 93 1.05 1.62 -23.54
N ALA A 94 -0.20 1.21 -23.72
CA ALA A 94 -1.11 0.95 -22.61
C ALA A 94 -0.56 -0.16 -21.70
N THR A 95 -0.48 0.11 -20.41
CA THR A 95 -0.07 -0.84 -19.37
C THR A 95 -0.74 -0.46 -18.05
N TYR A 96 -0.78 -1.40 -17.10
CA TYR A 96 -1.20 -1.06 -15.75
C TYR A 96 -0.01 -0.58 -14.92
N ILE A 97 -0.24 0.51 -14.19
CA ILE A 97 0.70 1.03 -13.21
C ILE A 97 -0.05 1.41 -11.93
N ASN A 98 0.46 0.95 -10.81
CA ASN A 98 0.04 1.33 -9.47
C ASN A 98 1.26 1.27 -8.56
N MET A 99 1.81 2.40 -8.18
CA MET A 99 3.02 2.45 -7.37
C MET A 99 2.71 2.85 -5.94
N THR A 100 3.50 2.33 -5.00
CA THR A 100 3.39 2.71 -3.60
C THR A 100 4.75 2.69 -2.90
N ASN A 101 4.84 3.45 -1.81
CA ASN A 101 5.85 3.27 -0.77
C ASN A 101 5.34 2.20 0.20
N HIS A 102 6.22 1.29 0.62
CA HIS A 102 5.84 0.19 1.52
C HIS A 102 6.57 0.28 2.87
N ALA A 103 6.76 1.49 3.38
CA ALA A 103 7.30 1.69 4.72
C ALA A 103 6.30 1.24 5.80
N TYR A 104 6.82 0.63 6.86
CA TYR A 104 6.05 0.29 8.05
C TYR A 104 6.30 1.34 9.11
N PHE A 105 5.23 1.94 9.63
CA PHE A 105 5.30 3.00 10.62
C PHE A 105 5.02 2.47 12.03
N ASN A 106 5.90 2.82 12.97
CA ASN A 106 5.71 2.58 14.38
C ASN A 106 6.12 3.84 15.17
N LEU A 107 5.16 4.60 15.63
CA LEU A 107 5.38 5.89 16.29
C LEU A 107 5.86 5.77 17.74
N CYS A 108 5.75 4.59 18.36
CA CYS A 108 6.23 4.38 19.73
C CYS A 108 7.72 4.01 19.83
N GLY A 109 8.38 3.78 18.69
CA GLY A 109 9.80 3.41 18.64
C GLY A 109 10.06 1.92 18.83
N LYS A 110 11.31 1.56 19.17
CA LYS A 110 11.76 0.17 19.22
C LYS A 110 11.03 -0.69 20.27
N GLY A 111 10.78 -1.97 19.90
CA GLY A 111 10.37 -3.01 20.85
C GLY A 111 8.92 -2.99 21.29
N LYS A 112 8.08 -2.12 20.76
CA LYS A 112 6.67 -2.04 21.11
C LYS A 112 5.78 -2.39 19.92
N LYS A 113 4.61 -2.99 20.21
CA LYS A 113 3.57 -3.25 19.22
C LYS A 113 2.79 -1.98 18.91
N ILE A 114 2.16 -1.95 17.74
CA ILE A 114 1.33 -0.82 17.28
C ILE A 114 -0.12 -0.87 17.79
N THR A 115 -0.47 -1.85 18.62
CA THR A 115 -1.85 -2.10 19.05
C THR A 115 -2.50 -0.94 19.79
N GLU A 116 -1.68 -0.13 20.50
CA GLU A 116 -2.15 1.04 21.24
C GLU A 116 -2.21 2.32 20.40
N HIS A 117 -1.66 2.30 19.17
CA HIS A 117 -1.81 3.44 18.28
C HIS A 117 -3.29 3.62 17.94
N ARG A 118 -3.74 4.87 18.01
CA ARG A 118 -5.09 5.25 17.65
C ARG A 118 -5.14 5.67 16.20
N LEU A 119 -5.97 4.98 15.43
CA LEU A 119 -6.12 5.16 13.99
C LEU A 119 -7.49 5.76 13.67
N HIS A 120 -7.51 6.71 12.77
CA HIS A 120 -8.70 7.22 12.09
C HIS A 120 -8.50 7.07 10.58
N ILE A 121 -9.51 6.59 9.87
CA ILE A 121 -9.58 6.52 8.41
C ILE A 121 -10.94 7.07 8.00
N PRO A 122 -11.02 8.19 7.26
CA PRO A 122 -12.28 8.83 6.87
C PRO A 122 -12.95 8.10 5.69
N ALA A 123 -13.16 6.79 5.83
CA ALA A 123 -13.75 5.93 4.81
C ALA A 123 -14.83 5.04 5.43
N ASP A 124 -16.00 5.02 4.83
CA ASP A 124 -17.16 4.23 5.24
C ASP A 124 -17.23 2.85 4.56
N ARG A 125 -16.34 2.56 3.61
CA ARG A 125 -16.31 1.32 2.83
C ARG A 125 -14.90 0.78 2.66
N ILE A 126 -14.81 -0.55 2.63
CA ILE A 126 -13.61 -1.30 2.23
C ILE A 126 -13.92 -2.20 1.04
N LEU A 127 -12.89 -2.62 0.32
CA LEU A 127 -13.00 -3.69 -0.65
C LEU A 127 -13.14 -5.04 0.06
N ASP A 128 -14.16 -5.80 -0.31
CA ASP A 128 -14.30 -7.21 0.07
C ASP A 128 -13.24 -8.06 -0.64
N THR A 129 -12.67 -9.05 0.05
CA THR A 129 -11.60 -9.89 -0.49
C THR A 129 -11.89 -11.37 -0.32
N THR A 130 -11.28 -12.18 -1.19
CA THR A 130 -11.21 -13.64 -1.05
C THR A 130 -10.14 -14.04 0.00
N PRO A 131 -10.09 -15.33 0.43
CA PRO A 131 -9.00 -15.84 1.26
C PRO A 131 -7.59 -15.70 0.63
N ALA A 132 -7.50 -15.53 -0.69
CA ALA A 132 -6.25 -15.22 -1.41
C ALA A 132 -5.98 -13.71 -1.50
N PHE A 133 -6.71 -12.88 -0.75
CA PHE A 133 -6.58 -11.41 -0.69
C PHE A 133 -6.85 -10.70 -2.03
N ILE A 134 -7.60 -11.34 -2.90
CA ILE A 134 -8.03 -10.78 -4.18
C ILE A 134 -9.35 -10.05 -3.96
N PRO A 135 -9.48 -8.77 -4.37
CA PRO A 135 -10.73 -8.05 -4.31
C PRO A 135 -11.84 -8.74 -5.12
N THR A 136 -13.02 -8.91 -4.52
CA THR A 136 -14.18 -9.54 -5.18
C THR A 136 -14.95 -8.58 -6.09
N GLY A 137 -14.62 -7.31 -6.06
CA GLY A 137 -15.38 -6.23 -6.69
C GLY A 137 -16.52 -5.68 -5.82
N LYS A 138 -16.84 -6.32 -4.71
CA LYS A 138 -17.83 -5.83 -3.75
C LYS A 138 -17.20 -4.80 -2.82
N ARG A 139 -18.04 -3.87 -2.34
CA ARG A 139 -17.69 -2.88 -1.33
C ARG A 139 -18.48 -3.19 -0.06
N MET A 140 -17.80 -3.29 1.08
CA MET A 140 -18.41 -3.55 2.37
C MET A 140 -18.47 -2.26 3.17
N ASN A 141 -19.62 -1.99 3.82
CA ASN A 141 -19.72 -0.89 4.77
C ASN A 141 -18.98 -1.25 6.05
N VAL A 142 -18.18 -0.32 6.58
CA VAL A 142 -17.39 -0.57 7.80
C VAL A 142 -18.18 -0.39 9.09
N LYS A 143 -19.32 0.31 9.06
CA LYS A 143 -20.09 0.67 10.24
C LYS A 143 -20.51 -0.56 11.04
N ASN A 144 -20.25 -0.55 12.34
CA ASN A 144 -20.52 -1.66 13.26
C ASN A 144 -19.75 -2.96 12.93
N THR A 145 -18.61 -2.85 12.27
CA THR A 145 -17.69 -3.95 11.99
C THR A 145 -16.32 -3.68 12.63
N PRO A 146 -15.43 -4.68 12.72
CA PRO A 146 -14.06 -4.48 13.19
C PRO A 146 -13.27 -3.45 12.35
N PHE A 147 -13.70 -3.22 11.11
CA PHE A 147 -13.03 -2.30 10.16
C PHE A 147 -13.43 -0.84 10.32
N ASP A 148 -14.33 -0.51 11.25
CA ASP A 148 -14.77 0.86 11.45
C ASP A 148 -13.70 1.70 12.16
N PHE A 149 -12.97 2.49 11.40
CA PHE A 149 -12.03 3.51 11.86
C PHE A 149 -12.51 4.93 11.54
N THR A 150 -13.80 5.13 11.29
CA THR A 150 -14.39 6.47 11.08
C THR A 150 -14.35 7.34 12.34
N SER A 151 -14.06 6.74 13.48
CA SER A 151 -13.71 7.42 14.73
C SER A 151 -12.36 6.91 15.22
N LEU A 152 -11.60 7.82 15.85
CA LEU A 152 -10.27 7.51 16.37
C LEU A 152 -10.34 6.40 17.42
N LYS A 153 -9.79 5.22 17.13
CA LYS A 153 -9.76 4.07 18.07
C LYS A 153 -8.41 3.35 18.04
N PRO A 154 -8.02 2.63 19.12
CA PRO A 154 -6.82 1.81 19.11
C PRO A 154 -6.92 0.70 18.04
N ILE A 155 -5.82 0.48 17.31
CA ILE A 155 -5.74 -0.59 16.29
C ILE A 155 -6.01 -1.96 16.91
N GLY A 156 -5.55 -2.17 18.13
CA GLY A 156 -5.71 -3.44 18.86
C GLY A 156 -7.13 -3.76 19.29
N THR A 157 -8.06 -2.80 19.29
CA THR A 157 -9.43 -2.99 19.80
C THR A 157 -10.12 -4.19 19.16
N ASP A 158 -10.07 -4.26 17.84
CA ASP A 158 -10.76 -5.32 17.08
C ASP A 158 -9.78 -6.14 16.21
N LEU A 159 -8.47 -6.01 16.42
CA LEU A 159 -7.43 -6.65 15.59
C LEU A 159 -7.59 -8.17 15.51
N TYR A 160 -8.09 -8.78 16.59
CA TYR A 160 -8.28 -10.22 16.72
C TYR A 160 -9.77 -10.60 16.85
N ALA A 161 -10.68 -9.74 16.37
CA ALA A 161 -12.10 -10.06 16.35
C ALA A 161 -12.39 -11.30 15.51
N ASP A 162 -13.44 -12.02 15.86
CA ASP A 162 -13.90 -13.20 15.13
C ASP A 162 -14.60 -12.79 13.82
N HIS A 163 -13.79 -12.42 12.84
CA HIS A 163 -14.19 -12.05 11.49
C HIS A 163 -13.29 -12.75 10.47
N GLU A 164 -13.88 -13.45 9.52
CA GLU A 164 -13.16 -14.31 8.57
C GLU A 164 -11.97 -13.61 7.88
N GLN A 165 -12.14 -12.37 7.41
CA GLN A 165 -11.08 -11.63 6.73
C GLN A 165 -9.95 -11.21 7.68
N LEU A 166 -10.22 -10.96 8.97
CA LEU A 166 -9.17 -10.73 9.96
C LEU A 166 -8.41 -12.01 10.27
N LEU A 167 -9.12 -13.14 10.36
CA LEU A 167 -8.50 -14.45 10.58
C LEU A 167 -7.58 -14.85 9.41
N TRP A 168 -8.03 -14.67 8.16
CA TRP A 168 -7.20 -14.93 6.97
C TRP A 168 -5.94 -14.08 6.96
N ASN A 169 -6.07 -12.79 7.30
CA ASN A 169 -4.97 -11.82 7.24
C ASN A 169 -4.11 -11.78 8.51
N LYS A 170 -4.48 -12.51 9.57
CA LYS A 170 -3.86 -12.38 10.91
C LYS A 170 -3.82 -10.92 11.39
N GLY A 171 -4.89 -10.19 11.10
CA GLY A 171 -5.05 -8.77 11.35
C GLY A 171 -5.59 -7.99 10.15
N TYR A 172 -5.35 -6.69 10.12
CA TYR A 172 -5.83 -5.87 9.00
C TYR A 172 -4.90 -6.00 7.78
N ASN A 173 -5.53 -6.13 6.61
CA ASN A 173 -4.93 -6.04 5.28
C ASN A 173 -6.04 -5.63 4.30
N HIS A 174 -6.58 -4.43 4.50
CA HIS A 174 -7.83 -4.02 3.85
C HIS A 174 -7.68 -2.67 3.17
N CYS A 175 -8.26 -2.57 1.98
CA CYS A 175 -8.27 -1.37 1.15
C CYS A 175 -9.52 -0.53 1.49
N TYR A 176 -9.30 0.63 2.08
CA TYR A 176 -10.32 1.62 2.43
C TYR A 176 -10.55 2.56 1.26
N ILE A 177 -11.82 2.76 0.88
CA ILE A 177 -12.23 3.59 -0.25
C ILE A 177 -12.49 4.99 0.25
N LEU A 178 -11.63 5.94 -0.11
CA LEU A 178 -11.71 7.34 0.30
C LEU A 178 -12.65 8.14 -0.59
N LYS A 179 -12.65 7.83 -1.90
CA LYS A 179 -13.48 8.46 -2.92
C LYS A 179 -13.74 7.49 -4.08
N ASP A 180 -14.77 7.75 -4.84
CA ASP A 180 -15.15 6.86 -5.96
C ASP A 180 -14.36 7.13 -7.24
N GLU A 181 -13.76 8.32 -7.38
CA GLU A 181 -13.05 8.76 -8.57
C GLU A 181 -11.63 9.23 -8.25
N ILE A 182 -10.74 9.09 -9.22
CA ILE A 182 -9.40 9.67 -9.15
C ILE A 182 -9.51 11.19 -9.32
N SER A 183 -8.87 11.94 -8.46
CA SER A 183 -8.77 13.41 -8.57
C SER A 183 -7.35 13.83 -8.19
N VAL A 184 -6.95 15.01 -8.64
CA VAL A 184 -5.65 15.62 -8.28
C VAL A 184 -5.67 16.28 -6.89
N GLU A 185 -6.82 16.29 -6.23
CA GLU A 185 -6.99 16.87 -4.91
C GLU A 185 -6.44 15.93 -3.83
N MET A 186 -5.58 16.46 -2.98
CA MET A 186 -5.06 15.74 -1.82
C MET A 186 -6.14 15.61 -0.75
N LEU A 187 -6.38 14.38 -0.30
CA LEU A 187 -7.32 14.03 0.75
C LEU A 187 -6.57 13.45 1.95
N GLU A 188 -7.10 13.67 3.16
CA GLU A 188 -6.68 12.88 4.31
C GLU A 188 -7.08 11.42 4.10
N ALA A 189 -6.08 10.53 4.07
CA ALA A 189 -6.29 9.10 3.94
C ALA A 189 -6.38 8.42 5.31
N ALA A 190 -5.58 8.88 6.26
CA ALA A 190 -5.56 8.37 7.63
C ALA A 190 -4.87 9.35 8.57
N SER A 191 -5.21 9.27 9.85
CA SER A 191 -4.39 9.84 10.91
C SER A 191 -4.09 8.81 12.00
N LEU A 192 -2.86 8.83 12.50
CA LEU A 192 -2.33 7.88 13.46
C LEU A 192 -1.74 8.63 14.64
N TYR A 193 -2.18 8.33 15.86
CA TYR A 193 -1.71 8.93 17.10
C TYR A 193 -1.16 7.87 18.07
N GLU A 194 0.04 8.10 18.60
CA GLU A 194 0.65 7.26 19.63
C GLU A 194 0.56 7.95 20.99
N PRO A 195 -0.21 7.41 21.96
CA PRO A 195 -0.58 8.14 23.18
C PRO A 195 0.54 8.29 24.20
N VAL A 196 1.60 7.47 24.16
CA VAL A 196 2.70 7.54 25.15
C VAL A 196 3.71 8.60 24.75
N THR A 197 4.07 8.67 23.48
CA THR A 197 5.06 9.65 22.97
C THR A 197 4.43 10.96 22.52
N GLY A 198 3.10 10.96 22.29
CA GLY A 198 2.37 12.07 21.72
C GLY A 198 2.61 12.31 20.24
N ARG A 199 3.31 11.37 19.55
CA ARG A 199 3.55 11.50 18.10
C ARG A 199 2.27 11.30 17.32
N ASN A 200 2.10 12.14 16.32
CA ASN A 200 1.00 12.08 15.38
C ASN A 200 1.54 12.01 13.94
N MET A 201 0.86 11.27 13.08
CA MET A 201 1.14 11.19 11.64
C MET A 201 -0.16 11.29 10.88
N THR A 202 -0.22 12.23 9.93
CA THR A 202 -1.32 12.34 8.97
C THR A 202 -0.85 11.87 7.61
N VAL A 203 -1.62 11.03 6.95
CA VAL A 203 -1.37 10.53 5.60
C VAL A 203 -2.31 11.24 4.65
N MET A 204 -1.75 11.94 3.68
CA MET A 204 -2.48 12.58 2.60
C MET A 204 -2.25 11.84 1.29
N THR A 205 -3.25 11.78 0.42
CA THR A 205 -3.13 11.15 -0.90
C THR A 205 -4.06 11.78 -1.93
N ASP A 206 -3.66 11.74 -3.20
CA ASP A 206 -4.51 12.02 -4.37
C ASP A 206 -5.17 10.74 -4.93
N LEU A 207 -4.80 9.57 -4.40
CA LEU A 207 -5.38 8.28 -4.80
C LEU A 207 -6.76 8.02 -4.18
N PRO A 208 -7.61 7.20 -4.81
CA PRO A 208 -8.98 6.96 -4.34
C PRO A 208 -9.09 6.05 -3.13
N ALA A 209 -8.00 5.43 -2.70
CA ALA A 209 -8.03 4.44 -1.63
C ALA A 209 -6.70 4.37 -0.87
N VAL A 210 -6.75 3.87 0.36
CA VAL A 210 -5.59 3.57 1.19
C VAL A 210 -5.67 2.13 1.72
N LEU A 211 -4.55 1.43 1.76
CA LEU A 211 -4.47 0.08 2.32
C LEU A 211 -3.91 0.13 3.73
N LEU A 212 -4.67 -0.38 4.69
CA LEU A 212 -4.22 -0.64 6.05
C LEU A 212 -3.67 -2.05 6.15
N TYR A 213 -2.39 -2.18 6.52
CA TYR A 213 -1.75 -3.48 6.79
C TYR A 213 -1.04 -3.47 8.13
N THR A 214 -1.35 -4.44 8.98
CA THR A 214 -0.80 -4.54 10.35
C THR A 214 0.31 -5.60 10.47
N ALA A 215 0.87 -6.01 9.36
CA ALA A 215 2.01 -6.93 9.29
C ALA A 215 1.76 -8.32 9.93
N GLY A 216 0.53 -8.86 9.81
CA GLY A 216 0.12 -10.12 10.44
C GLY A 216 0.95 -11.35 10.02
N TYR A 217 1.62 -11.29 8.88
CA TYR A 217 2.55 -12.34 8.38
C TYR A 217 4.02 -12.02 8.62
N TYR A 218 4.33 -10.86 9.22
CA TYR A 218 5.70 -10.48 9.50
C TYR A 218 6.14 -11.08 10.84
N GLU A 219 6.72 -12.27 10.79
CA GLU A 219 7.43 -12.85 11.93
C GLU A 219 8.82 -12.20 12.00
N ARG A 220 9.04 -11.29 12.94
CA ARG A 220 10.41 -10.93 13.32
C ARG A 220 11.05 -12.15 13.94
N PRO A 221 12.18 -12.68 13.44
CA PRO A 221 13.02 -13.48 14.29
C PRO A 221 13.37 -12.62 15.50
N ASP A 222 13.20 -13.13 16.70
CA ASP A 222 13.60 -12.47 17.94
C ASP A 222 15.07 -12.05 17.81
N THR A 223 15.29 -10.82 17.35
CA THR A 223 16.57 -10.17 17.52
C THR A 223 16.58 -9.66 18.95
N ALA A 224 16.80 -10.59 19.87
CA ALA A 224 17.34 -10.29 21.17
C ALA A 224 18.67 -9.54 20.92
N GLY A 225 18.66 -8.24 21.11
CA GLY A 225 19.86 -7.41 21.14
C GLY A 225 20.19 -6.70 19.84
N CYS A 226 19.57 -5.55 19.60
CA CYS A 226 20.20 -4.33 19.05
C CYS A 226 19.42 -3.14 19.61
#